data_e8e1888a34dfc76130a0bd0601b6c271
#
_entry.id   e8e1888a34dfc76130a0bd0601b6c271
#
_cell.length_a   1.000
_cell.length_b   1.000
_cell.length_c   1.000
_cell.angle_alpha   90.00
_cell.angle_beta   90.00
_cell.angle_gamma   90.00
#
_symmetry.space_group_name_H-M   'P 1'
#
loop_
_entity.id
_entity.type
_entity.pdbx_description
1 polymer ?
#
loop_
_entity_poly.entity_id
_entity_poly.type
_entity_poly.pdbx_seq_one_letter_code
_entity_poly.pdbx_strand_id
1 'polypeptide(L)'
;MDRRDPPGAFDFSRYLGMLQKQGHNFIRLWAWDSTTLDSRANGALGKPFVHHAAPQPWLRTGPGLALDGKPKFDLSKHNPAYFARLRSRVQEAGKRGIYVSVMLFEGWGMMHGGRERGSAPPGWPWRSHPFHKDNNVNGVNGDTDGDDRTGEVHSLAVPAANKVQAAYIRRVVDTVGDLKNVLYEVINEGGRRDWNRWVIETVRERERQRRVRHPIGLTGHGAERLADMLDGAADWVSPGRLDGYGDDPPAWSRERPSLLDTDHIWGVGGSADWVWKAFTRGHNPLFMDPYEGVVLDEPRERWEQVRAAMGHARALADRLDLAAMTPRNGLASTGYCLAEPGVAYVAYLPAGGQVVLNLVGISGTFRAEWVHPLTGARIAGPTVEGGAQRSLTAPFGGPAVVLMSLSRGTAQAALTPQRPSGAPRFAKARGRHEVASLSVRG
;
A
#
# COMPACT_ATOMS: atom_id res chain seq x y z
N MET A 1 4.00 -17.73 2.97
CA MET A 1 3.42 -18.74 3.91
C MET A 1 2.93 -19.91 3.11
N ASP A 2 2.95 -21.11 3.70
CA ASP A 2 2.51 -22.37 3.09
C ASP A 2 1.96 -23.28 4.20
N ARG A 3 1.11 -24.23 3.83
CA ARG A 3 0.60 -25.28 4.76
C ARG A 3 1.68 -26.31 5.14
N ARG A 4 2.74 -26.40 4.35
CA ARG A 4 3.88 -27.29 4.60
C ARG A 4 4.84 -26.69 5.62
N ASP A 5 5.49 -27.54 6.41
CA ASP A 5 6.60 -27.18 7.28
C ASP A 5 7.84 -28.02 6.91
N PRO A 6 8.91 -27.43 6.37
CA PRO A 6 9.07 -26.02 6.03
C PRO A 6 8.19 -25.60 4.83
N PRO A 7 7.84 -24.31 4.73
CA PRO A 7 7.05 -23.81 3.61
C PRO A 7 7.78 -24.00 2.28
N GLY A 8 7.03 -24.34 1.24
CA GLY A 8 7.55 -24.45 -0.11
C GLY A 8 8.00 -23.12 -0.70
N ALA A 9 8.81 -23.19 -1.75
CA ALA A 9 9.21 -22.03 -2.49
C ALA A 9 7.99 -21.41 -3.23
N PHE A 10 7.78 -20.11 -3.08
CA PHE A 10 6.80 -19.37 -3.86
C PHE A 10 7.44 -18.94 -5.19
N ASP A 11 6.75 -19.21 -6.31
CA ASP A 11 7.20 -18.78 -7.64
C ASP A 11 6.98 -17.25 -7.81
N PHE A 12 7.91 -16.51 -7.24
CA PHE A 12 7.85 -15.05 -7.26
C PHE A 12 8.02 -14.47 -8.66
N SER A 13 8.79 -15.13 -9.53
CA SER A 13 9.00 -14.69 -10.91
C SER A 13 7.71 -14.79 -11.73
N ARG A 14 6.97 -15.89 -11.59
CA ARG A 14 5.65 -16.08 -12.21
C ARG A 14 4.64 -15.04 -11.71
N TYR A 15 4.62 -14.77 -10.40
CA TYR A 15 3.78 -13.74 -9.82
C TYR A 15 4.08 -12.35 -10.39
N LEU A 16 5.35 -11.95 -10.47
CA LEU A 16 5.75 -10.69 -11.10
C LEU A 16 5.40 -10.63 -12.58
N GLY A 17 5.47 -11.76 -13.29
CA GLY A 17 5.03 -11.87 -14.69
C GLY A 17 3.53 -11.60 -14.86
N MET A 18 2.70 -12.08 -13.93
CA MET A 18 1.28 -11.78 -13.90
C MET A 18 1.04 -10.28 -13.66
N LEU A 19 1.71 -9.67 -12.69
CA LEU A 19 1.60 -8.23 -12.41
C LEU A 19 1.97 -7.38 -13.64
N GLN A 20 3.06 -7.72 -14.34
CA GLN A 20 3.45 -7.04 -15.57
C GLN A 20 2.38 -7.17 -16.67
N LYS A 21 1.83 -8.38 -16.86
CA LYS A 21 0.77 -8.62 -17.84
C LYS A 21 -0.48 -7.79 -17.54
N GLN A 22 -0.81 -7.62 -16.27
CA GLN A 22 -1.94 -6.80 -15.82
C GLN A 22 -1.61 -5.29 -15.74
N GLY A 23 -0.39 -4.89 -16.03
CA GLY A 23 0.04 -3.49 -15.98
C GLY A 23 0.25 -2.94 -14.56
N HIS A 24 0.41 -3.79 -13.56
CA HIS A 24 0.66 -3.36 -12.18
C HIS A 24 2.12 -3.01 -11.94
N ASN A 25 2.38 -2.06 -11.06
CA ASN A 25 3.74 -1.58 -10.77
C ASN A 25 4.07 -1.46 -9.28
N PHE A 26 3.26 -2.07 -8.41
CA PHE A 26 3.44 -1.95 -6.97
C PHE A 26 3.04 -3.23 -6.26
N ILE A 27 3.80 -3.61 -5.22
CA ILE A 27 3.45 -4.68 -4.28
C ILE A 27 3.76 -4.26 -2.86
N ARG A 28 2.99 -4.76 -1.89
CA ARG A 28 3.36 -4.84 -0.48
C ARG A 28 4.06 -6.16 -0.23
N LEU A 29 5.29 -6.13 0.25
CA LEU A 29 6.05 -7.33 0.61
C LEU A 29 5.94 -7.56 2.11
N TRP A 30 5.04 -8.45 2.49
CA TRP A 30 4.74 -8.74 3.87
C TRP A 30 5.91 -9.37 4.62
N ALA A 31 6.27 -8.78 5.74
CA ALA A 31 6.97 -9.45 6.82
C ALA A 31 5.95 -10.19 7.67
N TRP A 32 6.22 -11.43 8.02
CA TRP A 32 5.42 -12.19 8.97
C TRP A 32 6.28 -12.43 10.20
N ASP A 33 5.92 -11.82 11.33
CA ASP A 33 6.75 -11.80 12.53
C ASP A 33 6.80 -13.16 13.24
N SER A 34 5.71 -13.93 13.15
CA SER A 34 5.60 -15.27 13.72
C SER A 34 5.99 -16.37 12.72
N THR A 35 6.30 -17.58 13.20
CA THR A 35 6.60 -18.70 12.31
C THR A 35 5.35 -19.43 11.82
N THR A 36 4.20 -19.17 12.44
CA THR A 36 2.92 -19.76 12.07
C THR A 36 1.79 -18.76 12.08
N LEU A 37 0.74 -19.04 11.31
CA LEU A 37 -0.59 -18.43 11.41
C LEU A 37 -1.62 -19.56 11.41
N ASP A 38 -2.44 -19.62 12.44
CA ASP A 38 -3.57 -20.51 12.51
C ASP A 38 -4.85 -19.83 12.01
N SER A 39 -5.25 -20.12 10.79
CA SER A 39 -6.45 -19.50 10.19
C SER A 39 -7.76 -19.96 10.82
N ARG A 40 -7.75 -21.03 11.65
CA ARG A 40 -8.96 -21.46 12.40
C ARG A 40 -9.43 -20.42 13.41
N ALA A 41 -8.51 -19.63 13.92
CA ALA A 41 -8.82 -18.51 14.83
C ALA A 41 -9.47 -17.32 14.12
N ASN A 42 -9.39 -17.27 12.80
CA ASN A 42 -9.94 -16.20 11.98
C ASN A 42 -10.78 -16.77 10.83
N GLY A 43 -12.10 -16.78 11.01
CA GLY A 43 -13.06 -17.26 10.02
C GLY A 43 -13.04 -16.53 8.67
N ALA A 44 -12.36 -15.36 8.58
CA ALA A 44 -12.25 -14.60 7.34
C ALA A 44 -11.27 -15.20 6.31
N LEU A 45 -10.41 -16.14 6.72
CA LEU A 45 -9.39 -16.72 5.85
C LEU A 45 -9.81 -18.07 5.20
N GLY A 46 -11.09 -18.40 5.15
CA GLY A 46 -11.58 -19.61 4.49
C GLY A 46 -11.28 -20.90 5.28
N LYS A 47 -10.66 -21.89 4.64
CA LYS A 47 -10.45 -23.21 5.26
C LYS A 47 -9.50 -23.17 6.46
N PRO A 48 -9.84 -23.83 7.58
CA PRO A 48 -9.03 -23.82 8.79
C PRO A 48 -7.76 -24.68 8.65
N PHE A 49 -6.60 -24.07 8.66
CA PHE A 49 -5.30 -24.76 8.71
C PHE A 49 -4.20 -23.86 9.26
N VAL A 50 -3.08 -24.47 9.64
CA VAL A 50 -1.89 -23.77 10.06
C VAL A 50 -1.03 -23.47 8.83
N HIS A 51 -0.70 -22.19 8.65
CA HIS A 51 0.31 -21.75 7.69
C HIS A 51 1.66 -21.60 8.38
N HIS A 52 2.73 -21.92 7.67
CA HIS A 52 4.09 -21.77 8.14
C HIS A 52 4.80 -20.67 7.35
N ALA A 53 5.66 -19.89 8.03
CA ALA A 53 6.46 -18.83 7.44
C ALA A 53 7.95 -19.05 7.75
N ALA A 54 8.78 -19.10 6.71
CA ALA A 54 10.22 -19.23 6.80
C ALA A 54 10.90 -18.66 5.53
N PRO A 55 12.18 -18.28 5.63
CA PRO A 55 12.98 -18.09 6.85
C PRO A 55 12.51 -16.89 7.67
N GLN A 56 12.82 -16.88 8.95
CA GLN A 56 12.67 -15.75 9.85
C GLN A 56 13.93 -14.87 9.85
N PRO A 57 13.84 -13.59 10.29
CA PRO A 57 14.99 -12.66 10.31
C PRO A 57 16.15 -13.10 11.21
N TRP A 58 15.91 -13.97 12.19
CA TRP A 58 16.88 -14.44 13.16
C TRP A 58 17.22 -15.89 12.99
N LEU A 59 18.44 -16.28 13.37
CA LEU A 59 18.87 -17.67 13.35
C LEU A 59 18.30 -18.45 14.51
N ARG A 60 18.02 -19.74 14.28
CA ARG A 60 17.73 -20.73 15.32
C ARG A 60 19.03 -21.45 15.69
N THR A 61 19.57 -21.16 16.86
CA THR A 61 20.85 -21.73 17.30
C THR A 61 20.73 -22.65 18.51
N GLY A 62 19.59 -22.60 19.23
CA GLY A 62 19.54 -23.17 20.57
C GLY A 62 20.49 -22.40 21.54
N PRO A 63 20.81 -22.95 22.72
CA PRO A 63 20.36 -24.25 23.24
C PRO A 63 18.86 -24.28 23.57
N GLY A 64 18.33 -25.49 23.65
CA GLY A 64 16.93 -25.75 23.96
C GLY A 64 15.98 -25.59 22.79
N LEU A 65 14.73 -26.00 23.01
CA LEU A 65 13.67 -25.98 22.00
C LEU A 65 12.68 -24.86 22.28
N ALA A 66 12.23 -24.22 21.21
CA ALA A 66 11.11 -23.30 21.18
C ALA A 66 9.76 -24.06 21.28
N LEU A 67 8.66 -23.36 21.44
CA LEU A 67 7.32 -23.94 21.58
C LEU A 67 6.85 -24.73 20.33
N ASP A 68 7.50 -24.52 19.19
CA ASP A 68 7.28 -25.28 17.96
C ASP A 68 8.19 -26.53 17.83
N GLY A 69 8.93 -26.88 18.87
CA GLY A 69 9.83 -28.04 18.90
C GLY A 69 11.15 -27.87 18.13
N LYS A 70 11.41 -26.71 17.54
CA LYS A 70 12.65 -26.38 16.82
C LYS A 70 13.64 -25.68 17.77
N PRO A 71 14.95 -25.58 17.41
CA PRO A 71 15.91 -24.81 18.21
C PRO A 71 15.42 -23.38 18.47
N LYS A 72 15.68 -22.85 19.66
CA LYS A 72 15.35 -21.46 20.02
C LYS A 72 16.08 -20.48 19.12
N PHE A 73 15.45 -19.30 18.91
CA PHE A 73 16.06 -18.19 18.18
C PHE A 73 17.18 -17.54 19.00
N ASP A 74 18.22 -17.13 18.31
CA ASP A 74 19.19 -16.15 18.80
C ASP A 74 18.91 -14.80 18.13
N LEU A 75 18.23 -13.91 18.86
CA LEU A 75 17.80 -12.60 18.37
C LEU A 75 18.97 -11.62 18.16
N SER A 76 20.18 -11.99 18.57
CA SER A 76 21.41 -11.24 18.26
C SER A 76 22.02 -11.60 16.92
N LYS A 77 21.56 -12.70 16.30
CA LYS A 77 22.12 -13.23 15.04
C LYS A 77 21.10 -13.18 13.90
N HIS A 78 21.33 -12.28 12.98
CA HIS A 78 20.52 -12.19 11.78
C HIS A 78 20.69 -13.43 10.87
N ASN A 79 19.58 -13.87 10.26
CA ASN A 79 19.57 -14.98 9.30
C ASN A 79 19.92 -14.49 7.90
N PRO A 80 21.10 -14.82 7.35
CA PRO A 80 21.51 -14.35 6.03
C PRO A 80 20.53 -14.74 4.91
N ALA A 81 19.87 -15.90 5.01
CA ALA A 81 18.94 -16.37 3.99
C ALA A 81 17.69 -15.48 3.89
N TYR A 82 17.19 -14.95 5.00
CA TYR A 82 16.08 -14.00 5.01
C TYR A 82 16.43 -12.73 4.23
N PHE A 83 17.56 -12.10 4.54
CA PHE A 83 17.97 -10.84 3.94
C PHE A 83 18.41 -11.00 2.49
N ALA A 84 19.04 -12.12 2.14
CA ALA A 84 19.36 -12.45 0.75
C ALA A 84 18.08 -12.59 -0.10
N ARG A 85 17.04 -13.28 0.43
CA ARG A 85 15.75 -13.40 -0.22
C ARG A 85 15.03 -12.06 -0.34
N LEU A 86 15.03 -11.23 0.72
CA LEU A 86 14.47 -9.89 0.69
C LEU A 86 15.08 -9.06 -0.45
N ARG A 87 16.41 -8.99 -0.49
CA ARG A 87 17.13 -8.24 -1.52
C ARG A 87 16.84 -8.77 -2.92
N SER A 88 16.90 -10.08 -3.11
CA SER A 88 16.63 -10.73 -4.41
C SER A 88 15.23 -10.39 -4.93
N ARG A 89 14.20 -10.45 -4.08
CA ARG A 89 12.82 -10.13 -4.46
C ARG A 89 12.65 -8.67 -4.84
N VAL A 90 13.21 -7.75 -4.07
CA VAL A 90 13.16 -6.32 -4.39
C VAL A 90 13.89 -6.01 -5.70
N GLN A 91 15.06 -6.62 -5.92
CA GLN A 91 15.82 -6.46 -7.18
C GLN A 91 15.05 -7.03 -8.38
N GLU A 92 14.46 -8.21 -8.24
CA GLU A 92 13.70 -8.83 -9.33
C GLU A 92 12.44 -8.02 -9.69
N ALA A 93 11.72 -7.50 -8.70
CA ALA A 93 10.62 -6.57 -8.91
C ALA A 93 11.09 -5.29 -9.63
N GLY A 94 12.22 -4.72 -9.19
CA GLY A 94 12.78 -3.50 -9.79
C GLY A 94 13.17 -3.66 -11.26
N LYS A 95 13.72 -4.83 -11.66
CA LYS A 95 14.00 -5.14 -13.07
C LYS A 95 12.76 -5.11 -13.95
N ARG A 96 11.58 -5.25 -13.37
CA ARG A 96 10.27 -5.24 -14.05
C ARG A 96 9.51 -3.93 -13.86
N GLY A 97 10.14 -2.89 -13.30
CA GLY A 97 9.50 -1.60 -13.04
C GLY A 97 8.48 -1.64 -11.91
N ILE A 98 8.55 -2.65 -11.03
CA ILE A 98 7.63 -2.81 -9.90
C ILE A 98 8.26 -2.28 -8.63
N TYR A 99 7.57 -1.38 -7.95
CA TYR A 99 7.92 -0.84 -6.65
C TYR A 99 7.49 -1.80 -5.53
N VAL A 100 8.26 -1.82 -4.47
CA VAL A 100 8.05 -2.71 -3.33
C VAL A 100 7.93 -1.90 -2.06
N SER A 101 6.76 -1.92 -1.43
CA SER A 101 6.63 -1.50 -0.03
C SER A 101 7.11 -2.63 0.86
N VAL A 102 8.29 -2.46 1.45
CA VAL A 102 8.85 -3.42 2.40
C VAL A 102 8.19 -3.17 3.75
N MET A 103 7.26 -4.04 4.11
CA MET A 103 6.64 -4.05 5.42
C MET A 103 7.67 -4.47 6.46
N LEU A 104 7.86 -3.67 7.49
CA LEU A 104 8.85 -3.96 8.55
C LEU A 104 8.28 -4.91 9.59
N PHE A 105 7.04 -4.73 10.00
CA PHE A 105 6.37 -5.50 11.04
C PHE A 105 4.94 -5.87 10.65
N GLU A 106 4.36 -6.82 11.39
CA GLU A 106 3.01 -7.31 11.18
C GLU A 106 2.23 -7.31 12.50
N GLY A 107 1.14 -6.57 12.55
CA GLY A 107 0.32 -6.43 13.75
C GLY A 107 -0.98 -7.21 13.72
N TRP A 108 -1.54 -7.47 12.52
CA TRP A 108 -2.84 -8.11 12.37
C TRP A 108 -2.88 -9.50 13.01
N GLY A 109 -1.90 -10.36 12.74
CA GLY A 109 -1.83 -11.70 13.32
C GLY A 109 -1.70 -11.69 14.84
N MET A 110 -1.11 -10.63 15.39
CA MET A 110 -1.01 -10.45 16.83
C MET A 110 -2.31 -9.98 17.48
N MET A 111 -3.09 -9.14 16.80
CA MET A 111 -4.36 -8.62 17.31
C MET A 111 -5.48 -9.65 17.30
N HIS A 112 -5.47 -10.56 16.35
CA HIS A 112 -6.51 -11.58 16.20
C HIS A 112 -6.23 -12.83 17.04
N GLY A 113 -5.25 -12.74 17.90
CA GLY A 113 -4.87 -13.69 18.87
C GLY A 113 -5.80 -13.81 20.08
N GLY A 114 -5.97 -15.10 20.66
CA GLY A 114 -6.70 -15.49 21.89
C GLY A 114 -7.57 -14.42 22.55
N ARG A 115 -8.87 -14.57 22.41
CA ARG A 115 -9.79 -13.71 23.12
C ARG A 115 -9.81 -13.97 24.63
N GLU A 116 -9.28 -15.12 25.05
CA GLU A 116 -9.27 -15.55 26.45
C GLU A 116 -7.85 -15.89 26.89
N ARG A 117 -7.48 -15.41 28.08
CA ARG A 117 -6.18 -15.65 28.69
C ARG A 117 -5.89 -17.16 28.81
N GLY A 118 -4.74 -17.59 28.31
CA GLY A 118 -4.34 -19.00 28.36
C GLY A 118 -5.03 -19.93 27.38
N SER A 119 -5.89 -19.44 26.49
CA SER A 119 -6.66 -20.27 25.54
C SER A 119 -6.08 -20.31 24.14
N ALA A 120 -4.87 -19.78 23.91
CA ALA A 120 -4.24 -19.77 22.60
C ALA A 120 -4.01 -21.18 22.05
N PRO A 121 -4.65 -21.58 20.94
CA PRO A 121 -4.47 -22.92 20.39
C PRO A 121 -3.06 -23.12 19.82
N PRO A 122 -2.60 -24.36 19.64
CA PRO A 122 -1.39 -24.66 18.89
C PRO A 122 -1.44 -24.00 17.50
N GLY A 123 -0.34 -23.35 17.07
CA GLY A 123 -0.31 -22.61 15.80
C GLY A 123 -0.67 -21.12 15.93
N TRP A 124 -1.04 -20.69 17.08
CA TRP A 124 -1.31 -19.30 17.43
C TRP A 124 -0.08 -18.42 17.13
N PRO A 125 -0.21 -17.25 16.46
CA PRO A 125 0.93 -16.43 16.06
C PRO A 125 1.87 -16.07 17.21
N TRP A 126 1.34 -15.66 18.37
CA TRP A 126 2.19 -15.33 19.50
C TRP A 126 3.01 -16.51 20.02
N ARG A 127 2.42 -17.69 20.13
CA ARG A 127 3.15 -18.89 20.55
C ARG A 127 4.33 -19.24 19.66
N SER A 128 4.32 -18.82 18.43
CA SER A 128 5.39 -19.05 17.45
C SER A 128 6.24 -17.79 17.18
N HIS A 129 5.95 -16.68 17.87
CA HIS A 129 6.70 -15.43 17.72
C HIS A 129 8.09 -15.55 18.33
N PRO A 130 9.16 -15.05 17.67
CA PRO A 130 10.51 -15.09 18.21
C PRO A 130 10.69 -14.37 19.55
N PHE A 131 9.87 -13.35 19.84
CA PHE A 131 9.92 -12.59 21.10
C PHE A 131 9.10 -13.21 22.23
N HIS A 132 8.46 -14.35 22.02
CA HIS A 132 7.94 -15.13 23.13
C HIS A 132 9.10 -15.64 24.00
N LYS A 133 8.97 -15.52 25.34
CA LYS A 133 10.04 -15.85 26.31
C LYS A 133 10.64 -17.23 26.15
N ASP A 134 9.82 -18.20 25.71
CA ASP A 134 10.24 -19.60 25.54
C ASP A 134 10.84 -19.88 24.16
N ASN A 135 10.78 -18.94 23.21
CA ASN A 135 11.22 -19.14 21.83
C ASN A 135 12.61 -18.58 21.54
N ASN A 136 13.24 -17.83 22.45
CA ASN A 136 14.57 -17.26 22.23
C ASN A 136 15.52 -17.56 23.39
N VAL A 137 16.82 -17.47 23.09
CA VAL A 137 17.90 -17.67 24.06
C VAL A 137 18.31 -16.37 24.75
N ASN A 138 17.79 -15.24 24.33
CA ASN A 138 18.21 -13.91 24.77
C ASN A 138 17.40 -13.39 25.96
N GLY A 139 16.42 -14.16 26.45
CA GLY A 139 15.55 -13.75 27.56
C GLY A 139 14.58 -12.61 27.23
N VAL A 140 14.36 -12.34 25.94
CA VAL A 140 13.36 -11.35 25.52
C VAL A 140 11.97 -11.92 25.77
N ASN A 141 11.14 -11.16 26.50
CA ASN A 141 9.73 -11.44 26.71
C ASN A 141 8.91 -10.25 26.17
N GLY A 142 8.18 -10.47 25.08
CA GLY A 142 7.33 -9.46 24.44
C GLY A 142 5.94 -9.34 25.07
N ASP A 143 5.56 -10.26 25.94
CA ASP A 143 4.31 -10.28 26.70
C ASP A 143 4.67 -10.13 28.18
N THR A 144 4.66 -8.89 28.68
CA THR A 144 5.18 -8.58 30.02
C THR A 144 4.14 -8.73 31.12
N ASP A 145 2.86 -8.66 30.79
CA ASP A 145 1.76 -8.85 31.73
C ASP A 145 1.22 -10.30 31.75
N GLY A 146 1.65 -11.12 30.80
CA GLY A 146 1.33 -12.54 30.72
C GLY A 146 -0.11 -12.82 30.29
N ASP A 147 -0.69 -11.92 29.50
CA ASP A 147 -2.08 -12.06 29.04
C ASP A 147 -2.19 -12.81 27.69
N ASP A 148 -1.08 -13.30 27.15
CA ASP A 148 -0.93 -13.92 25.81
C ASP A 148 -1.39 -13.00 24.65
N ARG A 149 -1.48 -11.69 24.90
CA ARG A 149 -1.70 -10.65 23.90
C ARG A 149 -0.39 -9.91 23.65
N THR A 150 -0.29 -9.19 22.57
CA THR A 150 1.00 -8.74 22.11
C THR A 150 1.07 -7.25 21.83
N GLY A 151 0.20 -6.50 22.49
CA GLY A 151 0.20 -5.04 22.42
C GLY A 151 1.53 -4.40 22.76
N GLU A 152 2.34 -5.05 23.63
CA GLU A 152 3.61 -4.54 24.09
C GLU A 152 4.74 -4.72 23.08
N VAL A 153 4.70 -5.76 22.24
CA VAL A 153 5.73 -6.00 21.21
C VAL A 153 5.85 -4.80 20.27
N HIS A 154 4.72 -4.20 19.90
CA HIS A 154 4.68 -3.04 19.02
C HIS A 154 4.41 -1.75 19.82
N SER A 155 5.12 -1.64 20.95
CA SER A 155 5.13 -0.47 21.84
C SER A 155 6.54 -0.18 22.32
N LEU A 156 6.74 0.90 23.08
CA LEU A 156 8.00 1.21 23.75
C LEU A 156 8.12 0.60 25.17
N ALA A 157 7.15 -0.22 25.57
CA ALA A 157 7.09 -0.81 26.91
C ALA A 157 8.15 -1.90 27.13
N VAL A 158 8.70 -2.51 26.07
CA VAL A 158 9.67 -3.62 26.16
C VAL A 158 11.02 -3.23 25.55
N PRO A 159 11.92 -2.55 26.30
CA PRO A 159 13.18 -2.05 25.74
C PRO A 159 14.07 -3.13 25.13
N ALA A 160 14.04 -4.36 25.67
CA ALA A 160 14.78 -5.49 25.11
C ALA A 160 14.30 -5.87 23.72
N ALA A 161 12.96 -5.90 23.48
CA ALA A 161 12.39 -6.12 22.16
C ALA A 161 12.71 -4.95 21.21
N ASN A 162 12.57 -3.70 21.68
CA ASN A 162 12.87 -2.52 20.87
C ASN A 162 14.34 -2.48 20.39
N LYS A 163 15.29 -2.93 21.23
CA LYS A 163 16.70 -3.06 20.82
C LYS A 163 16.87 -4.04 19.67
N VAL A 164 16.19 -5.19 19.71
CA VAL A 164 16.21 -6.19 18.63
C VAL A 164 15.53 -5.65 17.37
N GLN A 165 14.38 -5.00 17.52
CA GLN A 165 13.65 -4.37 16.42
C GLN A 165 14.49 -3.29 15.72
N ALA A 166 15.19 -2.44 16.48
CA ALA A 166 16.08 -1.43 15.92
C ALA A 166 17.22 -2.06 15.09
N ALA A 167 17.81 -3.16 15.57
CA ALA A 167 18.85 -3.87 14.84
C ALA A 167 18.30 -4.48 13.54
N TYR A 168 17.10 -5.05 13.60
CA TYR A 168 16.39 -5.57 12.43
C TYR A 168 16.10 -4.47 11.39
N ILE A 169 15.52 -3.35 11.82
CA ILE A 169 15.23 -2.20 10.93
C ILE A 169 16.51 -1.75 10.21
N ARG A 170 17.61 -1.52 10.96
CA ARG A 170 18.89 -1.13 10.38
C ARG A 170 19.38 -2.15 9.36
N ARG A 171 19.23 -3.44 9.65
CA ARG A 171 19.61 -4.51 8.73
C ARG A 171 18.76 -4.53 7.46
N VAL A 172 17.44 -4.28 7.55
CA VAL A 172 16.57 -4.14 6.36
C VAL A 172 17.04 -2.96 5.50
N VAL A 173 17.25 -1.78 6.10
CA VAL A 173 17.73 -0.59 5.38
C VAL A 173 19.08 -0.87 4.71
N ASP A 174 20.00 -1.54 5.39
CA ASP A 174 21.30 -1.94 4.82
C ASP A 174 21.15 -2.91 3.64
N THR A 175 20.11 -3.72 3.67
CA THR A 175 19.89 -4.76 2.66
C THR A 175 19.30 -4.23 1.36
N VAL A 176 18.39 -3.24 1.43
CA VAL A 176 17.62 -2.78 0.26
C VAL A 176 17.69 -1.28 0.00
N GLY A 177 18.30 -0.49 0.91
CA GLY A 177 18.28 0.96 0.82
C GLY A 177 19.08 1.58 -0.34
N ASP A 178 19.87 0.81 -1.10
CA ASP A 178 20.50 1.24 -2.34
C ASP A 178 19.62 1.03 -3.59
N LEU A 179 18.46 0.36 -3.43
CA LEU A 179 17.54 0.04 -4.51
C LEU A 179 16.49 1.15 -4.67
N LYS A 180 16.26 1.60 -5.90
CA LYS A 180 15.42 2.78 -6.19
C LYS A 180 13.90 2.49 -6.17
N ASN A 181 13.51 1.23 -6.13
CA ASN A 181 12.12 0.79 -6.17
C ASN A 181 11.57 0.39 -4.79
N VAL A 182 12.14 0.94 -3.71
CA VAL A 182 11.76 0.65 -2.32
C VAL A 182 10.88 1.75 -1.76
N LEU A 183 9.82 1.35 -1.08
CA LEU A 183 9.14 2.11 -0.04
C LEU A 183 9.21 1.29 1.25
N TYR A 184 9.06 1.91 2.40
CA TYR A 184 8.89 1.20 3.66
C TYR A 184 7.46 1.36 4.16
N GLU A 185 7.01 0.34 4.87
CA GLU A 185 5.78 0.35 5.65
C GLU A 185 6.13 -0.03 7.09
N VAL A 186 5.66 0.75 8.05
CA VAL A 186 6.03 0.54 9.45
C VAL A 186 5.51 -0.79 9.95
N ILE A 187 4.22 -1.02 9.81
CA ILE A 187 3.54 -2.23 10.28
C ILE A 187 2.21 -2.41 9.55
N ASN A 188 1.81 -3.64 9.31
CA ASN A 188 0.45 -3.92 8.90
C ASN A 188 -0.47 -3.89 10.13
N GLU A 189 -1.43 -2.96 10.15
CA GLU A 189 -2.51 -2.89 11.13
C GLU A 189 -2.07 -2.99 12.59
N GLY A 190 -1.20 -2.10 13.06
CA GLY A 190 -0.77 -2.19 14.44
C GLY A 190 0.13 -1.06 14.91
N GLY A 191 0.81 -1.32 16.01
CA GLY A 191 1.77 -0.41 16.63
C GLY A 191 1.11 0.77 17.36
N ARG A 192 1.65 1.13 18.51
CA ARG A 192 1.26 2.37 19.22
C ARG A 192 1.86 3.57 18.52
N ARG A 193 1.23 4.73 18.65
CA ARG A 193 1.64 5.96 17.97
C ARG A 193 3.10 6.35 18.22
N ASP A 194 3.52 6.27 19.47
CA ASP A 194 4.89 6.56 19.88
C ASP A 194 5.90 5.57 19.29
N TRP A 195 5.56 4.29 19.26
CA TRP A 195 6.38 3.25 18.67
C TRP A 195 6.45 3.38 17.13
N ASN A 196 5.34 3.66 16.46
CA ASN A 196 5.32 3.92 15.02
C ASN A 196 6.25 5.09 14.66
N ARG A 197 6.23 6.17 15.45
CA ARG A 197 7.15 7.30 15.29
C ARG A 197 8.60 6.87 15.46
N TRP A 198 8.88 6.12 16.53
CA TRP A 198 10.22 5.59 16.81
C TRP A 198 10.74 4.68 15.68
N VAL A 199 9.90 3.84 15.07
CA VAL A 199 10.27 3.03 13.91
C VAL A 199 10.66 3.93 12.74
N ILE A 200 9.84 4.94 12.43
CA ILE A 200 10.14 5.91 11.35
C ILE A 200 11.47 6.61 11.63
N GLU A 201 11.68 7.09 12.83
CA GLU A 201 12.92 7.76 13.24
C GLU A 201 14.14 6.84 13.12
N THR A 202 14.00 5.56 13.49
CA THR A 202 15.06 4.55 13.36
C THR A 202 15.42 4.29 11.90
N VAL A 203 14.43 4.20 11.02
CA VAL A 203 14.65 4.11 9.55
C VAL A 203 15.39 5.35 9.06
N ARG A 204 14.90 6.55 9.41
CA ARG A 204 15.47 7.83 8.98
C ARG A 204 16.90 8.03 9.45
N GLU A 205 17.20 7.65 10.67
CA GLU A 205 18.56 7.71 11.19
C GLU A 205 19.51 6.83 10.36
N ARG A 206 19.09 5.58 10.08
CA ARG A 206 19.91 4.67 9.28
C ARG A 206 20.07 5.15 7.85
N GLU A 207 19.01 5.67 7.23
CA GLU A 207 19.04 6.25 5.88
C GLU A 207 20.01 7.44 5.80
N ARG A 208 20.01 8.33 6.81
CA ARG A 208 20.99 9.44 6.87
C ARG A 208 22.43 8.94 6.88
N GLN A 209 22.71 7.90 7.67
CA GLN A 209 24.04 7.26 7.71
C GLN A 209 24.42 6.65 6.36
N ARG A 210 23.44 6.12 5.64
CA ARG A 210 23.62 5.50 4.31
C ARG A 210 23.51 6.50 3.15
N ARG A 211 23.13 7.75 3.41
CA ARG A 211 22.88 8.81 2.41
C ARG A 211 21.82 8.42 1.38
N VAL A 212 20.76 7.77 1.81
CA VAL A 212 19.61 7.37 1.01
C VAL A 212 18.33 7.90 1.63
N ARG A 213 17.24 7.90 0.87
CA ARG A 213 15.91 8.32 1.35
C ARG A 213 14.83 7.60 0.56
N HIS A 214 13.92 6.93 1.26
CA HIS A 214 12.76 6.24 0.67
C HIS A 214 11.48 6.69 1.36
N PRO A 215 10.34 6.70 0.66
CA PRO A 215 9.06 6.93 1.32
C PRO A 215 8.78 5.87 2.38
N ILE A 216 8.28 6.28 3.53
CA ILE A 216 7.80 5.39 4.59
C ILE A 216 6.36 5.72 4.95
N GLY A 217 5.51 4.71 5.09
CA GLY A 217 4.10 4.87 5.32
C GLY A 217 3.57 4.16 6.55
N LEU A 218 2.35 4.55 6.89
CA LEU A 218 1.55 3.99 7.97
C LEU A 218 0.23 3.45 7.42
N THR A 219 -0.21 2.34 7.99
CA THR A 219 -1.48 1.69 7.68
C THR A 219 -2.34 1.57 8.93
N GLY A 220 -3.64 1.52 8.78
CA GLY A 220 -4.51 1.34 9.93
C GLY A 220 -5.99 1.60 9.66
N HIS A 221 -6.81 1.25 10.63
CA HIS A 221 -8.26 1.31 10.57
C HIS A 221 -8.85 2.42 11.45
N GLY A 222 -9.99 3.00 11.00
CA GLY A 222 -10.79 3.92 11.79
C GLY A 222 -10.28 5.36 11.80
N ALA A 223 -11.16 6.29 12.26
CA ALA A 223 -10.92 7.73 12.20
C ALA A 223 -9.78 8.19 13.13
N GLU A 224 -9.70 7.64 14.34
CA GLU A 224 -8.64 7.97 15.30
C GLU A 224 -7.27 7.57 14.75
N ARG A 225 -7.16 6.36 14.19
CA ARG A 225 -5.92 5.90 13.56
C ARG A 225 -5.54 6.74 12.34
N LEU A 226 -6.51 7.14 11.53
CA LEU A 226 -6.25 8.05 10.41
C LEU A 226 -5.68 9.38 10.87
N ALA A 227 -6.24 9.96 11.94
CA ALA A 227 -5.72 11.20 12.52
C ALA A 227 -4.27 11.02 12.99
N ASP A 228 -3.95 9.92 13.68
CA ASP A 228 -2.59 9.60 14.09
C ASP A 228 -1.60 9.45 12.93
N MET A 229 -2.03 8.79 11.85
CA MET A 229 -1.21 8.63 10.64
C MET A 229 -0.94 9.98 9.97
N LEU A 230 -1.92 10.87 9.93
CA LEU A 230 -1.80 12.20 9.33
C LEU A 230 -0.99 13.18 10.17
N ASP A 231 -1.00 13.04 11.50
CA ASP A 231 -0.19 13.86 12.42
C ASP A 231 1.26 13.35 12.56
N GLY A 232 1.54 12.18 12.04
CA GLY A 232 2.85 11.51 12.13
C GLY A 232 3.86 12.00 11.09
N ALA A 233 5.06 11.39 11.10
CA ALA A 233 6.17 11.65 10.18
C ALA A 233 6.16 10.77 8.92
N ALA A 234 5.05 10.08 8.65
CA ALA A 234 4.90 9.22 7.46
C ALA A 234 4.83 10.05 6.16
N ASP A 235 5.39 9.54 5.08
CA ASP A 235 5.33 10.17 3.76
C ASP A 235 4.06 9.79 2.99
N TRP A 236 3.45 8.64 3.30
CA TRP A 236 2.19 8.17 2.74
C TRP A 236 1.37 7.43 3.81
N VAL A 237 0.08 7.29 3.55
CA VAL A 237 -0.85 6.61 4.47
C VAL A 237 -1.76 5.64 3.71
N SER A 238 -2.20 4.58 4.40
CA SER A 238 -3.23 3.67 3.91
C SER A 238 -4.39 3.65 4.91
N PRO A 239 -5.43 4.47 4.68
CA PRO A 239 -6.61 4.50 5.52
C PRO A 239 -7.49 3.27 5.28
N GLY A 240 -8.23 2.83 6.30
CA GLY A 240 -9.14 1.70 6.18
C GLY A 240 -10.31 1.74 7.15
N ARG A 241 -11.35 0.95 6.88
CA ARG A 241 -12.57 0.77 7.68
C ARG A 241 -13.20 2.06 8.18
N LEU A 242 -13.33 3.03 7.26
CA LEU A 242 -14.04 4.28 7.47
C LEU A 242 -15.31 4.28 6.62
N ASP A 243 -16.32 5.02 7.06
CA ASP A 243 -17.58 5.14 6.32
C ASP A 243 -17.35 5.62 4.88
N GLY A 244 -17.99 4.96 3.94
CA GLY A 244 -17.90 5.25 2.51
C GLY A 244 -16.69 4.68 1.78
N TYR A 245 -15.60 4.32 2.44
CA TYR A 245 -14.37 3.87 1.75
C TYR A 245 -14.56 2.60 0.91
N GLY A 246 -15.52 1.76 1.28
CA GLY A 246 -15.85 0.56 0.52
C GLY A 246 -16.65 0.83 -0.75
N ASP A 247 -17.65 1.69 -0.70
CA ASP A 247 -18.60 1.89 -1.79
C ASP A 247 -18.38 3.18 -2.56
N ASP A 248 -18.08 4.26 -1.85
CA ASP A 248 -17.90 5.60 -2.39
C ASP A 248 -16.75 6.33 -1.68
N PRO A 249 -15.48 5.99 -1.99
CA PRO A 249 -14.33 6.56 -1.32
C PRO A 249 -14.38 8.09 -1.30
N PRO A 250 -14.19 8.75 -0.15
CA PRO A 250 -14.22 10.20 -0.07
C PRO A 250 -13.09 10.84 -0.87
N ALA A 251 -13.24 12.11 -1.25
CA ALA A 251 -12.19 12.86 -1.94
C ALA A 251 -10.95 12.98 -1.05
N TRP A 252 -9.79 12.64 -1.60
CA TRP A 252 -8.50 12.73 -0.93
C TRP A 252 -7.70 13.92 -1.43
N SER A 253 -7.82 15.05 -0.75
CA SER A 253 -7.11 16.30 -1.07
C SER A 253 -6.01 16.64 -0.06
N ARG A 254 -5.55 15.65 0.71
CA ARG A 254 -4.54 15.84 1.76
C ARG A 254 -3.13 15.84 1.17
N GLU A 255 -2.18 16.47 1.86
CA GLU A 255 -0.79 16.58 1.41
C GLU A 255 -0.08 15.25 1.19
N ARG A 256 -0.41 14.23 1.99
CA ARG A 256 0.20 12.90 1.88
C ARG A 256 -0.57 12.03 0.91
N PRO A 257 0.12 11.31 0.02
CA PRO A 257 -0.52 10.30 -0.83
C PRO A 257 -1.27 9.24 0.00
N SER A 258 -2.46 8.86 -0.47
CA SER A 258 -3.19 7.72 0.04
C SER A 258 -2.92 6.51 -0.86
N LEU A 259 -2.46 5.41 -0.27
CA LEU A 259 -2.50 4.08 -0.85
C LEU A 259 -3.73 3.38 -0.28
N LEU A 260 -4.87 3.49 -0.96
CA LEU A 260 -6.13 2.92 -0.48
C LEU A 260 -6.16 1.44 -0.80
N ASP A 261 -5.96 0.63 0.25
CA ASP A 261 -5.79 -0.82 0.13
C ASP A 261 -7.07 -1.56 0.52
N THR A 262 -7.50 -2.47 -0.33
CA THR A 262 -8.66 -3.33 -0.04
C THR A 262 -8.45 -4.17 1.21
N ASP A 263 -7.21 -4.54 1.55
CA ASP A 263 -6.86 -5.23 2.79
C ASP A 263 -7.40 -4.50 4.02
N HIS A 264 -7.31 -3.19 4.05
CA HIS A 264 -7.76 -2.36 5.16
C HIS A 264 -9.26 -2.00 5.10
N ILE A 265 -9.99 -2.47 4.08
CA ILE A 265 -11.42 -2.21 3.90
C ILE A 265 -12.23 -3.51 4.07
N TRP A 266 -11.87 -4.55 3.31
CA TRP A 266 -12.57 -5.84 3.28
C TRP A 266 -11.65 -7.05 3.55
N GLY A 267 -10.33 -6.86 3.45
CA GLY A 267 -9.40 -7.94 3.19
C GLY A 267 -9.35 -8.23 1.69
N VAL A 268 -9.63 -9.45 1.27
CA VAL A 268 -9.84 -9.78 -0.15
C VAL A 268 -11.20 -9.25 -0.58
N GLY A 269 -11.21 -8.30 -1.49
CA GLY A 269 -12.44 -7.63 -1.92
C GLY A 269 -12.23 -6.58 -2.99
N GLY A 270 -13.24 -5.75 -3.20
CA GLY A 270 -13.21 -4.67 -4.19
C GLY A 270 -13.90 -5.00 -5.52
N SER A 271 -13.98 -4.00 -6.36
CA SER A 271 -14.58 -4.08 -7.69
C SER A 271 -13.87 -3.11 -8.65
N ALA A 272 -14.07 -3.31 -9.95
CA ALA A 272 -13.58 -2.36 -10.95
C ALA A 272 -14.17 -0.96 -10.77
N ASP A 273 -15.44 -0.87 -10.36
CA ASP A 273 -16.10 0.40 -10.05
C ASP A 273 -15.39 1.14 -8.91
N TRP A 274 -15.11 0.42 -7.82
CA TRP A 274 -14.36 0.97 -6.69
C TRP A 274 -12.97 1.50 -7.09
N VAL A 275 -12.26 0.77 -7.95
CA VAL A 275 -10.93 1.20 -8.45
C VAL A 275 -11.02 2.58 -9.11
N TRP A 276 -11.99 2.79 -9.99
CA TRP A 276 -12.16 4.05 -10.71
C TRP A 276 -12.69 5.17 -9.84
N LYS A 277 -13.61 4.88 -8.91
CA LYS A 277 -14.05 5.83 -7.89
C LYS A 277 -12.90 6.28 -7.02
N ALA A 278 -12.11 5.35 -6.49
CA ALA A 278 -10.94 5.66 -5.67
C ALA A 278 -9.91 6.50 -6.45
N PHE A 279 -9.59 6.11 -7.68
CA PHE A 279 -8.62 6.82 -8.51
C PHE A 279 -9.07 8.26 -8.82
N THR A 280 -10.31 8.46 -9.25
CA THR A 280 -10.83 9.80 -9.59
C THR A 280 -11.06 10.69 -8.37
N ARG A 281 -11.09 10.11 -7.18
CA ARG A 281 -11.12 10.80 -5.90
C ARG A 281 -9.74 11.00 -5.26
N GLY A 282 -8.64 10.76 -6.01
CA GLY A 282 -7.28 11.10 -5.60
C GLY A 282 -6.57 10.06 -4.75
N HIS A 283 -7.12 8.84 -4.64
CA HIS A 283 -6.43 7.72 -4.03
C HIS A 283 -5.58 6.94 -5.04
N ASN A 284 -4.61 6.21 -4.54
CA ASN A 284 -3.90 5.17 -5.28
C ASN A 284 -4.46 3.81 -4.82
N PRO A 285 -5.37 3.18 -5.61
CA PRO A 285 -5.99 1.94 -5.19
C PRO A 285 -4.98 0.79 -5.17
N LEU A 286 -5.03 -0.01 -4.12
CA LEU A 286 -4.32 -1.27 -3.98
C LEU A 286 -5.33 -2.40 -3.80
N PHE A 287 -4.97 -3.57 -4.28
CA PHE A 287 -5.79 -4.76 -4.21
C PHE A 287 -5.07 -5.90 -3.48
N MET A 288 -5.67 -6.38 -2.39
CA MET A 288 -5.26 -7.63 -1.76
C MET A 288 -5.66 -8.80 -2.66
N ASP A 289 -4.74 -9.15 -3.57
CA ASP A 289 -4.96 -10.16 -4.59
C ASP A 289 -4.85 -11.57 -4.00
N PRO A 290 -5.91 -12.41 -4.06
CA PRO A 290 -5.87 -13.77 -3.57
C PRO A 290 -5.06 -14.73 -4.46
N TYR A 291 -4.16 -14.24 -5.24
CA TYR A 291 -3.34 -14.93 -6.23
C TYR A 291 -3.21 -16.44 -5.99
N GLU A 292 -3.65 -17.25 -6.97
CA GLU A 292 -3.66 -18.73 -6.94
C GLU A 292 -4.42 -19.37 -5.75
N GLY A 293 -5.35 -18.67 -5.11
CA GLY A 293 -6.17 -19.23 -4.03
C GLY A 293 -5.39 -19.45 -2.73
N VAL A 294 -4.25 -18.76 -2.53
CA VAL A 294 -3.43 -18.89 -1.31
C VAL A 294 -4.22 -18.47 -0.08
N VAL A 295 -5.07 -17.45 -0.20
CA VAL A 295 -5.87 -16.89 0.91
C VAL A 295 -7.32 -17.34 0.84
N LEU A 296 -7.94 -17.37 -0.34
CA LEU A 296 -9.33 -17.75 -0.55
C LEU A 296 -9.48 -18.70 -1.76
N ASP A 297 -10.42 -19.63 -1.64
CA ASP A 297 -10.79 -20.60 -2.68
C ASP A 297 -11.98 -20.04 -3.49
N GLU A 298 -11.85 -18.82 -4.04
CA GLU A 298 -12.90 -18.14 -4.80
C GLU A 298 -12.66 -18.15 -6.32
N PRO A 299 -13.71 -18.02 -7.16
CA PRO A 299 -13.58 -17.95 -8.62
C PRO A 299 -12.66 -16.81 -9.05
N ARG A 300 -11.72 -17.12 -9.94
CA ARG A 300 -10.68 -16.18 -10.41
C ARG A 300 -11.23 -15.04 -11.27
N GLU A 301 -12.33 -15.27 -11.98
CA GLU A 301 -12.92 -14.33 -12.95
C GLU A 301 -13.32 -13.01 -12.30
N ARG A 302 -13.83 -13.06 -11.06
CA ARG A 302 -14.20 -11.86 -10.31
C ARG A 302 -13.00 -10.92 -10.14
N TRP A 303 -11.84 -11.48 -9.88
CA TRP A 303 -10.63 -10.71 -9.57
C TRP A 303 -9.91 -10.22 -10.83
N GLU A 304 -10.12 -10.86 -11.98
CA GLU A 304 -9.57 -10.39 -13.27
C GLU A 304 -10.08 -9.01 -13.64
N GLN A 305 -11.34 -8.68 -13.36
CA GLN A 305 -11.91 -7.35 -13.61
C GLN A 305 -11.26 -6.27 -12.74
N VAL A 306 -10.99 -6.58 -11.46
CA VAL A 306 -10.29 -5.65 -10.56
C VAL A 306 -8.85 -5.41 -11.04
N ARG A 307 -8.13 -6.50 -11.37
CA ARG A 307 -6.77 -6.43 -11.90
C ARG A 307 -6.71 -5.60 -13.19
N ALA A 308 -7.62 -5.85 -14.12
CA ALA A 308 -7.70 -5.11 -15.39
C ALA A 308 -7.97 -3.62 -15.14
N ALA A 309 -8.96 -3.28 -14.31
CA ALA A 309 -9.29 -1.89 -13.98
C ALA A 309 -8.10 -1.14 -13.36
N MET A 310 -7.35 -1.77 -12.44
CA MET A 310 -6.13 -1.18 -11.88
C MET A 310 -5.06 -0.95 -12.94
N GLY A 311 -4.84 -1.90 -13.84
CA GLY A 311 -3.90 -1.75 -14.95
C GLY A 311 -4.29 -0.60 -15.89
N HIS A 312 -5.58 -0.47 -16.20
CA HIS A 312 -6.09 0.61 -17.06
C HIS A 312 -6.02 1.98 -16.38
N ALA A 313 -6.36 2.05 -15.09
CA ALA A 313 -6.20 3.28 -14.29
C ALA A 313 -4.73 3.70 -14.22
N ARG A 314 -3.81 2.75 -14.01
CA ARG A 314 -2.38 3.03 -14.07
C ARG A 314 -1.91 3.50 -15.44
N ALA A 315 -2.34 2.84 -16.52
CA ALA A 315 -1.97 3.25 -17.88
C ALA A 315 -2.46 4.67 -18.23
N LEU A 316 -3.61 5.07 -17.66
CA LEU A 316 -4.08 6.45 -17.74
C LEU A 316 -3.22 7.39 -16.89
N ALA A 317 -2.90 7.00 -15.65
CA ALA A 317 -2.07 7.75 -14.72
C ALA A 317 -0.66 8.05 -15.27
N ASP A 318 -0.07 7.13 -16.02
CA ASP A 318 1.25 7.31 -16.65
C ASP A 318 1.29 8.48 -17.68
N ARG A 319 0.12 8.94 -18.13
CA ARG A 319 -0.04 10.06 -19.08
C ARG A 319 -0.30 11.40 -18.39
N LEU A 320 -0.42 11.42 -17.07
CA LEU A 320 -0.86 12.56 -16.28
C LEU A 320 0.23 12.99 -15.28
N ASP A 321 0.23 14.26 -14.92
CA ASP A 321 0.97 14.74 -13.76
C ASP A 321 0.11 14.66 -12.50
N LEU A 322 0.02 13.46 -11.93
CA LEU A 322 -0.79 13.22 -10.73
C LEU A 322 -0.39 14.10 -9.54
N ALA A 323 0.85 14.63 -9.52
CA ALA A 323 1.28 15.52 -8.46
C ALA A 323 0.64 16.92 -8.55
N ALA A 324 0.18 17.31 -9.74
CA ALA A 324 -0.54 18.55 -9.98
C ALA A 324 -2.07 18.40 -9.91
N MET A 325 -2.56 17.16 -9.99
CA MET A 325 -4.00 16.87 -9.99
C MET A 325 -4.57 16.74 -8.59
N THR A 326 -5.80 17.21 -8.41
CA THR A 326 -6.55 17.03 -7.15
C THR A 326 -7.99 16.61 -7.46
N PRO A 327 -8.67 15.91 -6.53
CA PRO A 327 -10.09 15.62 -6.68
C PRO A 327 -10.88 16.93 -6.78
N ARG A 328 -11.71 17.02 -7.81
CA ARG A 328 -12.58 18.16 -8.14
C ARG A 328 -13.99 17.66 -8.45
N ASN A 329 -14.59 16.96 -7.48
CA ASN A 329 -15.87 16.29 -7.64
C ASN A 329 -16.96 17.18 -8.25
N GLY A 330 -17.04 18.45 -7.85
CA GLY A 330 -18.02 19.42 -8.36
C GLY A 330 -17.80 19.84 -9.82
N LEU A 331 -16.69 19.45 -10.46
CA LEU A 331 -16.47 19.72 -11.88
C LEU A 331 -17.14 18.70 -12.80
N ALA A 332 -17.58 17.55 -12.31
CA ALA A 332 -18.29 16.56 -13.07
C ALA A 332 -19.64 16.24 -12.43
N SER A 333 -20.70 16.17 -13.24
CA SER A 333 -22.06 15.83 -12.77
C SER A 333 -22.16 14.47 -12.09
N THR A 334 -21.20 13.58 -12.34
CA THR A 334 -21.11 12.25 -11.72
C THR A 334 -20.48 12.28 -10.31
N GLY A 335 -19.86 13.39 -9.91
CA GLY A 335 -19.14 13.51 -8.64
C GLY A 335 -17.78 12.79 -8.59
N TYR A 336 -17.27 12.28 -9.72
CA TYR A 336 -15.99 11.57 -9.83
C TYR A 336 -15.09 12.29 -10.82
N CYS A 337 -14.28 13.23 -10.34
CA CYS A 337 -13.38 14.01 -11.18
C CYS A 337 -12.04 14.25 -10.49
N LEU A 338 -10.96 13.84 -11.14
CA LEU A 338 -9.58 14.18 -10.79
C LEU A 338 -9.09 15.17 -11.83
N ALA A 339 -8.61 16.36 -11.42
CA ALA A 339 -8.25 17.39 -12.37
C ALA A 339 -7.06 18.26 -11.94
N GLU A 340 -6.31 18.71 -12.94
CA GLU A 340 -5.51 19.93 -12.95
C GLU A 340 -6.26 20.95 -13.83
N PRO A 341 -7.04 21.89 -13.22
CA PRO A 341 -7.90 22.78 -13.98
C PRO A 341 -7.12 23.56 -15.05
N GLY A 342 -7.64 23.59 -16.27
CA GLY A 342 -6.99 24.20 -17.43
C GLY A 342 -5.96 23.33 -18.13
N VAL A 343 -5.59 22.17 -17.59
CA VAL A 343 -4.59 21.24 -18.17
C VAL A 343 -5.17 19.89 -18.49
N ALA A 344 -5.72 19.18 -17.48
CA ALA A 344 -6.25 17.84 -17.66
C ALA A 344 -7.39 17.51 -16.69
N TYR A 345 -8.34 16.70 -17.13
CA TYR A 345 -9.50 16.26 -16.37
C TYR A 345 -9.72 14.76 -16.63
N VAL A 346 -9.89 13.99 -15.57
CA VAL A 346 -10.36 12.59 -15.65
C VAL A 346 -11.68 12.50 -14.94
N ALA A 347 -12.75 12.18 -15.64
CA ALA A 347 -14.05 11.95 -15.03
C ALA A 347 -14.50 10.50 -15.25
N TYR A 348 -15.05 9.90 -14.19
CA TYR A 348 -15.62 8.56 -14.23
C TYR A 348 -17.14 8.62 -14.21
N LEU A 349 -17.77 7.81 -15.05
CA LEU A 349 -19.22 7.64 -15.19
C LEU A 349 -19.56 6.20 -14.79
N PRO A 350 -19.97 5.94 -13.55
CA PRO A 350 -20.28 4.57 -13.09
C PRO A 350 -21.41 3.90 -13.89
N ALA A 351 -22.43 4.67 -14.23
CA ALA A 351 -23.59 4.20 -15.01
C ALA A 351 -23.44 4.42 -16.53
N GLY A 352 -22.31 5.03 -16.97
CA GLY A 352 -22.16 5.46 -18.36
C GLY A 352 -23.06 6.65 -18.73
N GLY A 353 -23.52 6.69 -19.97
CA GLY A 353 -24.41 7.76 -20.47
C GLY A 353 -23.70 9.10 -20.64
N GLN A 354 -24.18 10.15 -19.98
CA GLN A 354 -23.71 11.51 -20.16
C GLN A 354 -23.09 12.08 -18.91
N VAL A 355 -22.02 12.87 -19.09
CA VAL A 355 -21.42 13.70 -18.02
C VAL A 355 -21.44 15.17 -18.43
N VAL A 356 -21.79 16.03 -17.51
CA VAL A 356 -21.62 17.48 -17.65
C VAL A 356 -20.34 17.87 -16.91
N LEU A 357 -19.42 18.50 -17.63
CA LEU A 357 -18.18 19.04 -17.05
C LEU A 357 -18.29 20.56 -16.96
N ASN A 358 -18.04 21.09 -15.77
CA ASN A 358 -18.05 22.52 -15.53
C ASN A 358 -16.69 23.13 -15.85
N LEU A 359 -16.59 23.79 -17.00
CA LEU A 359 -15.38 24.49 -17.46
C LEU A 359 -15.55 26.01 -17.46
N VAL A 360 -16.52 26.53 -16.71
CA VAL A 360 -16.72 27.97 -16.54
C VAL A 360 -15.45 28.60 -15.98
N GLY A 361 -14.98 29.69 -16.60
CA GLY A 361 -13.73 30.36 -16.22
C GLY A 361 -12.44 29.67 -16.67
N ILE A 362 -12.54 28.53 -17.36
CA ILE A 362 -11.39 27.81 -17.91
C ILE A 362 -11.24 28.15 -19.39
N SER A 363 -10.09 28.67 -19.77
CA SER A 363 -9.80 28.99 -21.19
C SER A 363 -9.11 27.81 -21.88
N GLY A 364 -9.27 27.74 -23.21
CA GLY A 364 -8.57 26.80 -24.08
C GLY A 364 -9.45 25.71 -24.66
N THR A 365 -8.86 25.02 -25.60
CA THR A 365 -9.48 23.91 -26.35
C THR A 365 -8.93 22.59 -25.83
N PHE A 366 -9.78 21.65 -25.50
CA PHE A 366 -9.42 20.35 -24.95
C PHE A 366 -9.76 19.24 -25.93
N ARG A 367 -8.92 18.21 -25.97
CA ARG A 367 -9.23 16.94 -26.64
C ARG A 367 -9.78 15.95 -25.63
N ALA A 368 -10.94 15.39 -25.92
CA ALA A 368 -11.51 14.30 -25.14
C ALA A 368 -11.06 12.95 -25.71
N GLU A 369 -10.87 11.98 -24.82
CA GLU A 369 -10.64 10.57 -25.14
C GLU A 369 -11.46 9.74 -24.14
N TRP A 370 -12.22 8.81 -24.64
CA TRP A 370 -12.97 7.86 -23.84
C TRP A 370 -12.15 6.60 -23.60
N VAL A 371 -12.20 6.09 -22.40
CA VAL A 371 -11.56 4.83 -21.99
C VAL A 371 -12.61 3.92 -21.38
N HIS A 372 -12.71 2.71 -21.91
CA HIS A 372 -13.57 1.68 -21.31
C HIS A 372 -12.89 1.12 -20.04
N PRO A 373 -13.51 1.22 -18.84
CA PRO A 373 -12.84 0.95 -17.57
C PRO A 373 -12.39 -0.51 -17.39
N LEU A 374 -13.06 -1.47 -18.05
CA LEU A 374 -12.74 -2.90 -17.93
C LEU A 374 -11.86 -3.43 -19.06
N THR A 375 -12.01 -2.93 -20.27
CA THR A 375 -11.26 -3.44 -21.44
C THR A 375 -10.05 -2.60 -21.80
N GLY A 376 -9.99 -1.36 -21.30
CA GLY A 376 -8.97 -0.39 -21.67
C GLY A 376 -9.11 0.15 -23.10
N ALA A 377 -10.18 -0.22 -23.82
CA ALA A 377 -10.44 0.29 -25.16
C ALA A 377 -10.57 1.81 -25.16
N ARG A 378 -9.96 2.45 -26.14
CA ARG A 378 -9.92 3.91 -26.27
C ARG A 378 -10.63 4.36 -27.53
N ILE A 379 -11.45 5.40 -27.40
CA ILE A 379 -12.16 6.03 -28.49
C ILE A 379 -11.93 7.54 -28.42
N ALA A 380 -11.54 8.15 -29.54
CA ALA A 380 -11.41 9.60 -29.61
C ALA A 380 -12.79 10.25 -29.38
N GLY A 381 -12.83 11.20 -28.47
CA GLY A 381 -14.00 12.02 -28.21
C GLY A 381 -13.93 13.35 -28.99
N PRO A 382 -14.90 14.25 -28.77
CA PRO A 382 -14.93 15.55 -29.43
C PRO A 382 -13.83 16.47 -28.90
N THR A 383 -13.57 17.51 -29.69
CA THR A 383 -12.88 18.70 -29.20
C THR A 383 -13.85 19.52 -28.35
N VAL A 384 -13.38 20.03 -27.20
CA VAL A 384 -14.20 20.71 -26.19
C VAL A 384 -13.59 22.07 -25.88
N GLU A 385 -14.38 23.11 -26.13
CA GLU A 385 -13.98 24.49 -25.76
C GLU A 385 -14.29 24.77 -24.29
N GLY A 386 -13.36 25.40 -23.57
CA GLY A 386 -13.58 25.91 -22.23
C GLY A 386 -14.64 27.02 -22.16
N GLY A 387 -14.73 27.70 -21.02
CA GLY A 387 -15.57 28.89 -20.80
C GLY A 387 -17.02 28.61 -20.42
N ALA A 388 -17.51 27.36 -20.51
CA ALA A 388 -18.89 27.00 -20.17
C ALA A 388 -19.00 25.57 -19.66
N GLN A 389 -20.20 25.19 -19.20
CA GLN A 389 -20.51 23.77 -18.97
C GLN A 389 -20.55 23.01 -20.31
N ARG A 390 -20.01 21.81 -20.33
CA ARG A 390 -19.93 20.97 -21.51
C ARG A 390 -20.47 19.57 -21.22
N SER A 391 -21.36 19.12 -22.09
CA SER A 391 -21.96 17.79 -22.00
C SER A 391 -21.25 16.85 -22.96
N LEU A 392 -20.83 15.70 -22.45
CA LEU A 392 -20.16 14.64 -23.19
C LEU A 392 -20.91 13.33 -23.01
N THR A 393 -21.18 12.63 -24.11
CA THR A 393 -21.87 11.32 -24.09
C THR A 393 -20.87 10.21 -24.31
N ALA A 394 -20.87 9.24 -23.42
CA ALA A 394 -20.01 8.06 -23.52
C ALA A 394 -20.40 7.21 -24.75
N PRO A 395 -19.41 6.72 -25.51
CA PRO A 395 -19.67 5.87 -26.69
C PRO A 395 -19.88 4.39 -26.31
N PHE A 396 -19.83 4.06 -25.03
CA PHE A 396 -20.01 2.70 -24.50
C PHE A 396 -21.37 2.55 -23.81
N GLY A 397 -21.93 1.36 -23.87
CA GLY A 397 -22.94 0.95 -22.90
C GLY A 397 -22.30 0.63 -21.55
N GLY A 398 -22.87 1.16 -20.46
CA GLY A 398 -22.32 0.95 -19.10
C GLY A 398 -21.17 1.92 -18.75
N PRO A 399 -20.34 1.58 -17.76
CA PRO A 399 -19.37 2.51 -17.17
C PRO A 399 -18.34 3.02 -18.18
N ALA A 400 -17.93 4.27 -18.01
CA ALA A 400 -16.97 4.94 -18.90
C ALA A 400 -16.06 5.90 -18.15
N VAL A 401 -14.88 6.14 -18.70
CA VAL A 401 -13.95 7.18 -18.24
C VAL A 401 -13.70 8.14 -19.39
N VAL A 402 -13.74 9.44 -19.13
CA VAL A 402 -13.29 10.45 -20.08
C VAL A 402 -12.02 11.14 -19.55
N LEU A 403 -10.99 11.15 -20.38
CA LEU A 403 -9.82 11.99 -20.23
C LEU A 403 -9.98 13.20 -21.14
N MET A 404 -9.88 14.42 -20.59
CA MET A 404 -9.71 15.63 -21.36
C MET A 404 -8.32 16.22 -21.11
N SER A 405 -7.64 16.60 -22.16
CA SER A 405 -6.32 17.24 -22.09
C SER A 405 -6.28 18.50 -22.94
N LEU A 406 -5.66 19.55 -22.45
CA LEU A 406 -5.48 20.80 -23.18
C LEU A 406 -4.77 20.50 -24.51
N SER A 407 -5.37 20.97 -25.63
CA SER A 407 -4.77 20.89 -26.96
C SER A 407 -3.57 21.84 -27.01
N ARG A 408 -2.36 21.32 -27.06
CA ARG A 408 -1.18 22.13 -27.33
C ARG A 408 -1.14 22.46 -28.81
N GLY A 409 -1.07 23.73 -29.17
CA GLY A 409 -0.81 24.14 -30.55
C GLY A 409 0.47 23.46 -31.09
N THR A 410 0.52 23.20 -32.37
CA THR A 410 1.60 22.46 -33.06
C THR A 410 3.02 22.99 -32.82
N ALA A 411 3.16 24.24 -32.36
CA ALA A 411 4.45 24.86 -32.04
C ALA A 411 5.08 24.41 -30.71
N GLN A 412 4.33 23.77 -29.79
CA GLN A 412 4.81 23.43 -28.43
C GLN A 412 5.08 21.94 -28.22
N ALA A 413 4.93 21.13 -29.26
CA ALA A 413 5.16 19.67 -29.20
C ALA A 413 6.64 19.25 -29.08
N ALA A 414 7.59 20.20 -29.27
CA ALA A 414 9.02 19.90 -29.33
C ALA A 414 9.77 19.98 -27.98
N LEU A 415 9.11 20.36 -26.88
CA LEU A 415 9.74 20.58 -25.58
C LEU A 415 9.13 19.78 -24.44
N THR A 416 8.81 18.51 -24.65
CA THR A 416 8.50 17.61 -23.52
C THR A 416 9.80 16.96 -23.08
N PRO A 417 10.33 17.26 -21.87
CA PRO A 417 11.44 16.48 -21.33
C PRO A 417 10.97 15.05 -21.15
N GLN A 418 11.59 14.11 -21.81
CA GLN A 418 11.46 12.69 -21.45
C GLN A 418 11.98 12.54 -20.01
N ARG A 419 11.08 12.47 -19.06
CA ARG A 419 11.45 12.07 -17.69
C ARG A 419 11.77 10.57 -17.71
N PRO A 420 12.79 10.12 -16.97
CA PRO A 420 13.11 8.70 -16.90
C PRO A 420 11.88 7.94 -16.41
N SER A 421 11.47 6.93 -17.15
CA SER A 421 10.46 5.98 -16.79
C SER A 421 10.90 5.27 -15.51
N GLY A 422 10.20 5.49 -14.39
CA GLY A 422 10.46 4.68 -13.22
C GLY A 422 10.27 5.30 -11.82
N ALA A 423 9.86 6.55 -11.66
CA ALA A 423 9.56 7.08 -10.34
C ALA A 423 8.06 6.92 -9.99
N PRO A 424 7.68 6.52 -8.75
CA PRO A 424 6.29 6.45 -8.37
C PRO A 424 5.64 7.83 -8.44
N ARG A 425 4.46 7.90 -9.07
CA ARG A 425 3.65 9.11 -9.15
C ARG A 425 2.53 8.99 -8.12
N PHE A 426 2.56 9.83 -7.12
CA PHE A 426 1.49 9.95 -6.15
C PHE A 426 0.75 11.28 -6.37
N ALA A 427 -0.58 11.28 -6.25
CA ALA A 427 -1.36 12.50 -6.18
C ALA A 427 -0.95 13.28 -4.93
N LYS A 428 -0.50 14.54 -5.09
CA LYS A 428 -0.01 15.39 -4.01
C LYS A 428 -0.78 16.71 -4.00
N ALA A 429 -1.37 17.09 -2.88
CA ALA A 429 -1.93 18.43 -2.71
C ALA A 429 -0.81 19.46 -2.50
N ARG A 430 -0.86 20.58 -3.22
CA ARG A 430 0.02 21.74 -2.98
C ARG A 430 -0.61 22.66 -1.94
N GLY A 431 -0.02 22.74 -0.76
CA GLY A 431 -0.18 23.89 0.12
C GLY A 431 0.94 24.91 -0.15
N ARG A 432 0.62 26.13 -0.57
CA ARG A 432 1.57 27.25 -0.52
C ARG A 432 1.62 27.74 0.92
N HIS A 433 2.73 27.59 1.60
CA HIS A 433 3.06 28.42 2.75
C HIS A 433 3.94 29.58 2.26
N GLU A 434 3.36 30.75 2.14
CA GLU A 434 4.12 32.00 2.23
C GLU A 434 4.60 32.13 3.69
N VAL A 435 5.87 31.90 3.88
CA VAL A 435 6.53 32.31 5.14
C VAL A 435 6.77 33.81 5.06
N ALA A 436 5.87 34.59 5.66
CA ALA A 436 6.14 35.99 5.96
C ALA A 436 7.25 36.05 7.02
N SER A 437 8.43 36.48 6.62
CA SER A 437 9.51 36.81 7.54
C SER A 437 9.16 38.12 8.29
N LEU A 438 8.73 37.97 9.53
CA LEU A 438 8.71 39.11 10.47
C LEU A 438 10.08 39.19 11.14
N SER A 439 10.88 40.17 10.69
CA SER A 439 12.04 40.62 11.43
C SER A 439 11.57 41.45 12.63
N VAL A 440 11.79 40.95 13.83
CA VAL A 440 11.72 41.79 15.05
C VAL A 440 13.15 42.19 15.39
N ARG A 441 13.42 43.51 15.23
CA ARG A 441 14.51 44.18 15.93
C ARG A 441 13.96 44.63 17.30
N GLY A 442 14.69 44.33 18.33
CA GLY A 442 14.48 44.83 19.66
C GLY A 442 15.18 43.93 20.68
#